data_acaaafc53e70ec2a6a298f05ee3a566d
#
_entry.id   acaaafc53e70ec2a6a298f05ee3a566d
#
_cell.length_a   1.000
_cell.length_b   1.000
_cell.length_c   1.000
_cell.angle_alpha   90.00
_cell.angle_beta   90.00
_cell.angle_gamma   90.00
#
_symmetry.space_group_name_H-M   'P 1'
#
loop_
_entity.id
_entity.type
_entity.pdbx_description
1 polymer ?
#
loop_
_entity_poly.entity_id
_entity_poly.type
_entity_poly.pdbx_seq_one_letter_code
_entity_poly.pdbx_strand_id
1 'polypeptide(L)'
;MEEFFIPFCLVEKSESTKNSLKKVIERIFRKSPIFTVNDGKECWDLVQKYNDLMVIVANYLEDQYVTEQLVKNIREAEDTKIRNIFIIFITANSNAELNFKALQVGADDFINKPFLIDEVIAKFQNAYRTMYLYKTIEFHTKTIEELKEELRKDTLRMRDLLYLFECLRIPDGAERIARVTEIALWIANEYSPDDDKLQNLVKDAAKLCFIGRLHLPERNIAEIPTQNGYLKNEKMEKIPVFTKEIFSFFRSYEDVADVVVHIYENYDGSGLPDKLEKGNIPLASRILRVVLDYDDYFQQKKFETNKIVSMMESESRRVYDFRIVVLLDQYLAYRASTLKVPTERPIELDELKEGMTLARNIVTDSGLKIAVAGTLLNAEAVERIQTIAKTDKIIGKIYIKIQ
;
A
#
# COMPACT_ATOMS: atom_id res chain seq x y z
N MET A 1 12.08 0.44 31.18
CA MET A 1 12.44 1.64 30.40
C MET A 1 13.94 1.61 30.18
N GLU A 2 14.38 1.59 28.93
CA GLU A 2 15.81 1.76 28.67
C GLU A 2 16.25 3.15 29.14
N GLU A 3 17.32 3.19 29.90
CA GLU A 3 17.88 4.41 30.46
C GLU A 3 18.91 4.94 29.44
N PHE A 4 18.58 6.03 28.71
CA PHE A 4 19.48 6.64 27.74
C PHE A 4 20.42 7.63 28.43
N PHE A 5 21.68 7.60 28.04
CA PHE A 5 22.67 8.55 28.48
C PHE A 5 23.14 9.38 27.29
N ILE A 6 23.03 10.69 27.40
CA ILE A 6 23.44 11.63 26.34
C ILE A 6 24.89 12.01 26.60
N PRO A 7 25.82 11.77 25.65
CA PRO A 7 27.21 12.15 25.80
C PRO A 7 27.41 13.66 25.64
N PHE A 8 28.46 14.15 26.28
CA PHE A 8 28.97 15.50 26.12
C PHE A 8 30.33 15.46 25.40
N CYS A 9 30.54 16.37 24.45
CA CYS A 9 31.80 16.62 23.82
C CYS A 9 32.27 18.05 24.14
N LEU A 10 33.39 18.20 24.83
CA LEU A 10 33.98 19.49 25.20
C LEU A 10 35.09 19.82 24.21
N VAL A 11 34.90 20.87 23.41
CA VAL A 11 35.89 21.41 22.46
C VAL A 11 36.53 22.64 23.09
N GLU A 12 37.63 22.45 23.80
CA GLU A 12 38.28 23.51 24.56
C GLU A 12 39.78 23.18 24.74
N LYS A 13 40.67 24.16 24.57
CA LYS A 13 42.14 23.98 24.77
C LYS A 13 42.54 24.17 26.22
N SER A 14 41.85 25.06 26.95
CA SER A 14 42.14 25.35 28.34
C SER A 14 41.80 24.21 29.28
N GLU A 15 42.79 23.56 29.85
CA GLU A 15 42.61 22.48 30.83
C GLU A 15 41.80 22.91 32.07
N SER A 16 41.98 24.17 32.52
CA SER A 16 41.20 24.71 33.63
C SER A 16 39.71 24.78 33.32
N THR A 17 39.34 25.25 32.11
CA THR A 17 37.97 25.34 31.67
C THR A 17 37.37 23.94 31.43
N LYS A 18 38.11 23.03 30.77
CA LYS A 18 37.70 21.62 30.60
C LYS A 18 37.35 20.98 31.93
N ASN A 19 38.27 21.08 32.91
CA ASN A 19 38.07 20.46 34.21
C ASN A 19 36.89 21.06 34.97
N SER A 20 36.66 22.37 34.88
CA SER A 20 35.49 23.01 35.47
C SER A 20 34.18 22.52 34.89
N LEU A 21 34.06 22.48 33.57
CA LEU A 21 32.87 21.98 32.87
C LEU A 21 32.65 20.49 33.11
N LYS A 22 33.72 19.68 33.06
CA LYS A 22 33.67 18.25 33.35
C LYS A 22 33.11 17.95 34.73
N LYS A 23 33.56 18.67 35.77
CA LYS A 23 33.03 18.53 37.13
C LYS A 23 31.58 18.85 37.23
N VAL A 24 31.08 19.84 36.48
CA VAL A 24 29.63 20.16 36.42
C VAL A 24 28.85 19.00 35.80
N ILE A 25 29.33 18.47 34.67
CA ILE A 25 28.65 17.35 33.97
C ILE A 25 28.64 16.10 34.84
N GLU A 26 29.81 15.70 35.42
CA GLU A 26 29.92 14.52 36.29
C GLU A 26 29.02 14.61 37.53
N ARG A 27 28.82 15.81 38.08
CA ARG A 27 27.97 16.03 39.23
C ARG A 27 26.50 15.83 38.92
N ILE A 28 26.06 16.25 37.73
CA ILE A 28 24.64 16.30 37.37
C ILE A 28 24.23 15.08 36.53
N PHE A 29 25.06 14.68 35.55
CA PHE A 29 24.83 13.62 34.59
C PHE A 29 25.78 12.45 34.79
N ARG A 30 25.72 11.82 35.97
CA ARG A 30 26.72 10.86 36.50
C ARG A 30 27.12 9.71 35.58
N LYS A 31 26.21 9.30 34.67
CA LYS A 31 26.41 8.18 33.75
C LYS A 31 26.70 8.62 32.31
N SER A 32 26.63 9.92 32.01
CA SER A 32 26.85 10.43 30.65
C SER A 32 28.30 10.35 30.26
N PRO A 33 28.66 9.79 29.11
CA PRO A 33 30.01 9.81 28.58
C PRO A 33 30.47 11.26 28.33
N ILE A 34 31.72 11.55 28.65
CA ILE A 34 32.32 12.86 28.41
C ILE A 34 33.56 12.68 27.54
N PHE A 35 33.53 13.28 26.37
CA PHE A 35 34.62 13.35 25.43
C PHE A 35 35.27 14.73 25.52
N THR A 36 36.57 14.79 25.38
CA THR A 36 37.32 16.06 25.36
C THR A 36 38.22 16.09 24.14
N VAL A 37 38.12 17.14 23.35
CA VAL A 37 38.88 17.35 22.13
C VAL A 37 39.45 18.77 22.13
N ASN A 38 40.47 19.03 21.29
CA ASN A 38 41.16 20.30 21.30
C ASN A 38 40.63 21.30 20.29
N ASP A 39 40.02 20.80 19.21
CA ASP A 39 39.50 21.64 18.14
C ASP A 39 38.27 21.04 17.47
N GLY A 40 37.66 21.83 16.57
CA GLY A 40 36.46 21.43 15.83
C GLY A 40 36.66 20.27 14.84
N LYS A 41 37.91 20.06 14.38
CA LYS A 41 38.22 18.95 13.47
C LYS A 41 38.19 17.62 14.20
N GLU A 42 38.89 17.54 15.35
CA GLU A 42 38.84 16.36 16.23
C GLU A 42 37.40 16.07 16.67
N CYS A 43 36.61 17.12 16.92
CA CYS A 43 35.21 16.98 17.27
C CYS A 43 34.39 16.37 16.10
N TRP A 44 34.62 16.83 14.89
CA TRP A 44 33.94 16.27 13.72
C TRP A 44 34.26 14.79 13.49
N ASP A 45 35.54 14.41 13.61
CA ASP A 45 35.98 13.02 13.51
C ASP A 45 35.29 12.14 14.58
N LEU A 46 35.16 12.69 15.81
CA LEU A 46 34.46 12.03 16.91
C LEU A 46 32.94 11.88 16.58
N VAL A 47 32.30 12.93 16.10
CA VAL A 47 30.85 12.91 15.70
C VAL A 47 30.62 11.84 14.66
N GLN A 48 31.41 11.78 13.61
CA GLN A 48 31.31 10.77 12.56
C GLN A 48 31.49 9.34 13.07
N LYS A 49 32.48 9.15 13.99
CA LYS A 49 32.75 7.84 14.57
C LYS A 49 31.68 7.39 15.55
N TYR A 50 31.18 8.32 16.38
CA TYR A 50 30.16 8.00 17.40
C TYR A 50 28.77 7.82 16.79
N ASN A 51 28.46 8.61 15.77
CA ASN A 51 27.24 8.57 14.97
C ASN A 51 25.93 8.48 15.79
N ASP A 52 25.83 9.29 16.85
CA ASP A 52 24.66 9.36 17.72
C ASP A 52 24.46 10.78 18.25
N LEU A 53 23.31 11.04 18.87
CA LEU A 53 22.98 12.31 19.51
C LEU A 53 23.96 12.63 20.65
N MET A 54 24.40 13.88 20.74
CA MET A 54 25.27 14.37 21.82
C MET A 54 25.05 15.86 22.06
N VAL A 55 25.65 16.37 23.15
CA VAL A 55 25.79 17.80 23.44
C VAL A 55 27.21 18.20 23.17
N ILE A 56 27.46 19.13 22.26
CA ILE A 56 28.75 19.70 21.98
C ILE A 56 28.85 21.06 22.71
N VAL A 57 29.92 21.24 23.48
CA VAL A 57 30.23 22.51 24.14
C VAL A 57 31.57 23.00 23.58
N ALA A 58 31.55 24.05 22.76
CA ALA A 58 32.74 24.50 22.03
C ALA A 58 33.08 25.95 22.34
N ASN A 59 34.39 26.20 22.53
CA ASN A 59 34.91 27.56 22.66
C ASN A 59 34.94 28.26 21.28
N TYR A 60 34.10 29.25 21.11
CA TYR A 60 33.87 29.93 19.82
C TYR A 60 35.00 30.90 19.43
N LEU A 61 35.74 31.41 20.40
CA LEU A 61 36.71 32.50 20.14
C LEU A 61 38.12 32.02 19.83
N GLU A 62 38.49 30.80 20.23
CA GLU A 62 39.88 30.32 20.08
C GLU A 62 40.21 29.94 18.63
N ASP A 63 39.21 29.45 17.89
CA ASP A 63 39.33 29.13 16.46
C ASP A 63 37.96 29.25 15.79
N GLN A 64 37.53 30.47 15.55
CA GLN A 64 36.20 30.80 15.04
C GLN A 64 35.92 30.10 13.70
N TYR A 65 36.87 30.07 12.80
CA TYR A 65 36.70 29.47 11.48
C TYR A 65 36.44 27.95 11.56
N VAL A 66 37.27 27.25 12.36
CA VAL A 66 37.11 25.77 12.51
C VAL A 66 35.84 25.44 13.26
N THR A 67 35.41 26.26 14.21
CA THR A 67 34.17 26.06 14.96
C THR A 67 32.96 26.32 14.09
N GLU A 68 32.95 27.35 13.24
CA GLU A 68 31.87 27.62 12.26
C GLU A 68 31.77 26.48 11.22
N GLN A 69 32.91 25.95 10.76
CA GLN A 69 32.93 24.83 9.84
C GLN A 69 32.39 23.56 10.47
N LEU A 70 32.69 23.28 11.75
CA LEU A 70 32.12 22.17 12.50
C LEU A 70 30.58 22.25 12.52
N VAL A 71 30.05 23.42 12.89
CA VAL A 71 28.58 23.61 12.93
C VAL A 71 27.95 23.41 11.55
N LYS A 72 28.57 23.98 10.53
CA LYS A 72 28.10 23.81 9.16
C LYS A 72 28.05 22.33 8.75
N ASN A 73 29.13 21.58 9.00
CA ASN A 73 29.18 20.15 8.70
C ASN A 73 28.08 19.38 9.44
N ILE A 74 27.80 19.73 10.70
CA ILE A 74 26.75 19.12 11.50
C ILE A 74 25.38 19.45 10.95
N ARG A 75 25.08 20.71 10.63
CA ARG A 75 23.76 21.15 10.15
C ARG A 75 23.45 20.72 8.71
N GLU A 76 24.46 20.50 7.89
CA GLU A 76 24.34 20.02 6.50
C GLU A 76 24.43 18.48 6.40
N ALA A 77 24.64 17.76 7.50
CA ALA A 77 24.71 16.30 7.51
C ALA A 77 23.39 15.66 7.02
N GLU A 78 23.50 14.62 6.21
CA GLU A 78 22.34 13.84 5.74
C GLU A 78 21.66 13.10 6.90
N ASP A 79 22.46 12.57 7.84
CA ASP A 79 21.92 11.90 9.02
C ASP A 79 21.27 12.91 9.98
N THR A 80 19.99 12.68 10.24
CA THR A 80 19.18 13.52 11.13
C THR A 80 19.68 13.54 12.57
N LYS A 81 20.34 12.47 13.04
CA LYS A 81 20.95 12.42 14.39
C LYS A 81 22.08 13.41 14.49
N ILE A 82 22.99 13.39 13.51
CA ILE A 82 24.11 14.33 13.47
C ILE A 82 23.59 15.75 13.33
N ARG A 83 22.66 16.01 12.43
CA ARG A 83 22.07 17.33 12.19
C ARG A 83 21.41 17.94 13.43
N ASN A 84 20.85 17.10 14.31
CA ASN A 84 20.14 17.51 15.53
C ASN A 84 21.03 17.53 16.78
N ILE A 85 22.32 17.33 16.68
CA ILE A 85 23.28 17.49 17.79
C ILE A 85 23.12 18.89 18.41
N PHE A 86 23.00 18.96 19.73
CA PHE A 86 22.87 20.22 20.45
C PHE A 86 24.23 20.88 20.66
N ILE A 87 24.39 22.12 20.19
CA ILE A 87 25.66 22.85 20.20
C ILE A 87 25.55 24.07 21.09
N ILE A 88 26.39 24.13 22.11
CA ILE A 88 26.54 25.28 23.02
C ILE A 88 27.87 25.93 22.75
N PHE A 89 27.90 27.22 22.42
CA PHE A 89 29.13 27.98 22.30
C PHE A 89 29.51 28.62 23.61
N ILE A 90 30.82 28.61 23.93
CA ILE A 90 31.41 29.40 25.00
C ILE A 90 32.05 30.61 24.37
N THR A 91 31.68 31.82 24.83
CA THR A 91 32.18 33.11 24.32
C THR A 91 32.86 33.90 25.42
N ALA A 92 33.90 34.71 25.10
CA ALA A 92 34.70 35.43 26.10
C ALA A 92 34.15 36.82 26.46
N ASN A 93 33.07 37.28 25.81
CA ASN A 93 32.51 38.62 26.02
C ASN A 93 30.99 38.61 25.95
N SER A 94 30.34 39.41 26.82
CA SER A 94 28.89 39.68 26.81
C SER A 94 28.46 40.60 25.66
N ASN A 95 29.12 40.55 24.49
CA ASN A 95 28.74 41.31 23.32
C ASN A 95 27.53 40.67 22.65
N ALA A 96 26.38 41.36 22.67
CA ALA A 96 25.14 40.89 22.07
C ALA A 96 25.27 40.52 20.57
N GLU A 97 26.18 41.20 19.86
CA GLU A 97 26.44 40.99 18.44
C GLU A 97 27.14 39.63 18.17
N LEU A 98 28.10 39.24 19.02
CA LEU A 98 28.76 37.94 18.95
C LEU A 98 27.84 36.79 19.32
N ASN A 99 26.99 36.98 20.31
CA ASN A 99 25.99 36.00 20.72
C ASN A 99 24.95 35.78 19.60
N PHE A 100 24.50 36.85 18.94
CA PHE A 100 23.61 36.76 17.80
C PHE A 100 24.26 36.05 16.61
N LYS A 101 25.53 36.35 16.32
CA LYS A 101 26.28 35.68 15.26
C LYS A 101 26.45 34.18 15.57
N ALA A 102 26.72 33.78 16.79
CA ALA A 102 26.85 32.41 17.23
C ALA A 102 25.55 31.60 16.92
N LEU A 103 24.38 32.18 17.22
CA LEU A 103 23.07 31.55 16.88
C LEU A 103 22.81 31.52 15.38
N GLN A 104 23.20 32.57 14.62
CA GLN A 104 23.03 32.58 13.15
C GLN A 104 23.87 31.51 12.46
N VAL A 105 25.05 31.17 13.00
CA VAL A 105 25.91 30.09 12.48
C VAL A 105 25.26 28.71 12.70
N GLY A 106 24.30 28.59 13.63
CA GLY A 106 23.58 27.37 13.90
C GLY A 106 23.85 26.72 15.26
N ALA A 107 24.46 27.44 16.22
CA ALA A 107 24.46 26.99 17.60
C ALA A 107 23.06 27.07 18.22
N ASP A 108 22.75 26.18 19.15
CA ASP A 108 21.47 26.14 19.84
C ASP A 108 21.45 27.02 21.08
N ASP A 109 22.62 27.27 21.69
CA ASP A 109 22.77 28.15 22.86
C ASP A 109 24.20 28.66 23.00
N PHE A 110 24.44 29.58 23.93
CA PHE A 110 25.77 30.10 24.24
C PHE A 110 25.94 30.36 25.74
N ILE A 111 27.19 30.37 26.23
CA ILE A 111 27.61 30.66 27.60
C ILE A 111 28.68 31.74 27.57
N ASN A 112 28.50 32.84 28.27
CA ASN A 112 29.45 33.94 28.31
C ASN A 112 30.49 33.73 29.47
N LYS A 113 31.80 33.91 29.19
CA LYS A 113 32.85 33.98 30.24
C LYS A 113 32.90 35.42 30.79
N PRO A 114 33.05 35.64 32.11
CA PRO A 114 32.99 34.62 33.17
C PRO A 114 31.59 34.11 33.41
N PHE A 115 31.43 32.80 33.53
CA PHE A 115 30.11 32.17 33.68
C PHE A 115 29.82 31.82 35.15
N LEU A 116 28.56 31.91 35.52
CA LEU A 116 28.06 31.39 36.78
C LEU A 116 27.78 29.89 36.64
N ILE A 117 28.16 29.13 37.67
CA ILE A 117 27.94 27.65 37.65
C ILE A 117 26.46 27.31 37.44
N ASP A 118 25.53 28.03 38.05
CA ASP A 118 24.10 27.81 37.94
C ASP A 118 23.58 28.06 36.51
N GLU A 119 24.13 29.02 35.77
CA GLU A 119 23.84 29.26 34.35
C GLU A 119 24.28 28.07 33.50
N VAL A 120 25.51 27.59 33.70
CA VAL A 120 26.06 26.40 33.01
C VAL A 120 25.16 25.18 33.25
N ILE A 121 24.78 24.97 34.53
CA ILE A 121 23.90 23.90 34.93
C ILE A 121 22.56 23.97 34.17
N ALA A 122 21.91 25.14 34.17
CA ALA A 122 20.62 25.33 33.51
C ALA A 122 20.69 25.03 32.01
N LYS A 123 21.73 25.54 31.32
CA LYS A 123 21.93 25.32 29.87
C LYS A 123 22.26 23.85 29.56
N PHE A 124 23.09 23.20 30.33
CA PHE A 124 23.40 21.78 30.17
C PHE A 124 22.16 20.90 30.42
N GLN A 125 21.34 21.23 31.40
CA GLN A 125 20.06 20.53 31.66
C GLN A 125 19.09 20.69 30.49
N ASN A 126 18.98 21.89 29.91
CA ASN A 126 18.15 22.12 28.73
C ASN A 126 18.65 21.31 27.52
N ALA A 127 19.96 21.37 27.23
CA ALA A 127 20.56 20.60 26.14
C ALA A 127 20.36 19.09 26.31
N TYR A 128 20.67 18.59 27.52
CA TYR A 128 20.46 17.17 27.84
C TYR A 128 19.01 16.72 27.68
N ARG A 129 18.07 17.51 28.21
CA ARG A 129 16.63 17.24 28.08
C ARG A 129 16.20 17.20 26.62
N THR A 130 16.67 18.12 25.80
CA THR A 130 16.36 18.19 24.38
C THR A 130 16.88 16.93 23.66
N MET A 131 18.13 16.58 23.88
CA MET A 131 18.73 15.37 23.28
C MET A 131 18.07 14.08 23.78
N TYR A 132 17.72 14.02 25.04
CA TYR A 132 17.00 12.89 25.61
C TYR A 132 15.61 12.70 24.96
N LEU A 133 14.90 13.80 24.69
CA LEU A 133 13.62 13.76 24.00
C LEU A 133 13.78 13.26 22.56
N TYR A 134 14.79 13.74 21.81
CA TYR A 134 15.06 13.24 20.46
C TYR A 134 15.36 11.74 20.46
N LYS A 135 16.19 11.28 21.39
CA LYS A 135 16.54 9.86 21.52
C LYS A 135 15.32 8.98 21.88
N THR A 136 14.46 9.50 22.73
CA THR A 136 13.19 8.85 23.09
C THR A 136 12.25 8.75 21.91
N ILE A 137 12.11 9.81 21.12
CA ILE A 137 11.30 9.82 19.90
C ILE A 137 11.84 8.81 18.89
N GLU A 138 13.15 8.79 18.66
CA GLU A 138 13.77 7.83 17.75
C GLU A 138 13.50 6.38 18.17
N PHE A 139 13.70 6.07 19.44
CA PHE A 139 13.43 4.74 20.01
C PHE A 139 11.98 4.32 19.81
N HIS A 140 11.04 5.21 20.16
CA HIS A 140 9.61 4.89 19.98
C HIS A 140 9.21 4.77 18.51
N THR A 141 9.77 5.60 17.63
CA THR A 141 9.50 5.50 16.19
C THR A 141 9.95 4.14 15.65
N LYS A 142 11.16 3.70 15.99
CA LYS A 142 11.66 2.36 15.61
C LYS A 142 10.77 1.24 16.16
N THR A 143 10.40 1.31 17.43
CA THR A 143 9.52 0.33 18.06
C THR A 143 8.15 0.27 17.38
N ILE A 144 7.58 1.43 17.01
CA ILE A 144 6.30 1.49 16.28
C ILE A 144 6.42 0.83 14.90
N GLU A 145 7.52 1.03 14.19
CA GLU A 145 7.77 0.40 12.90
C GLU A 145 7.89 -1.12 13.03
N GLU A 146 8.62 -1.61 14.03
CA GLU A 146 8.75 -3.04 14.33
C GLU A 146 7.38 -3.67 14.65
N LEU A 147 6.59 -3.02 15.51
CA LEU A 147 5.25 -3.49 15.87
C LEU A 147 4.27 -3.47 14.69
N LYS A 148 4.35 -2.47 13.81
CA LYS A 148 3.55 -2.41 12.59
C LYS A 148 3.86 -3.58 11.66
N GLU A 149 5.15 -3.90 11.49
CA GLU A 149 5.54 -5.03 10.64
C GLU A 149 5.12 -6.38 11.25
N GLU A 150 5.20 -6.54 12.56
CA GLU A 150 4.72 -7.73 13.25
C GLU A 150 3.20 -7.88 13.09
N LEU A 151 2.44 -6.81 13.32
CA LEU A 151 0.99 -6.79 13.12
C LEU A 151 0.62 -7.13 11.66
N ARG A 152 1.37 -6.60 10.69
CA ARG A 152 1.17 -6.93 9.27
C ARG A 152 1.36 -8.43 9.01
N LYS A 153 2.40 -9.03 9.57
CA LYS A 153 2.65 -10.49 9.45
C LYS A 153 1.55 -11.32 10.08
N ASP A 154 1.07 -10.93 11.24
CA ASP A 154 -0.02 -11.63 11.92
C ASP A 154 -1.34 -11.53 11.15
N THR A 155 -1.61 -10.38 10.55
CA THR A 155 -2.77 -10.19 9.66
C THR A 155 -2.69 -11.13 8.45
N LEU A 156 -1.52 -11.27 7.82
CA LEU A 156 -1.33 -12.20 6.70
C LEU A 156 -1.51 -13.67 7.13
N ARG A 157 -0.98 -14.07 8.28
CA ARG A 157 -1.16 -15.42 8.83
C ARG A 157 -2.63 -15.74 9.09
N MET A 158 -3.37 -14.75 9.58
CA MET A 158 -4.79 -14.91 9.85
C MET A 158 -5.61 -15.06 8.56
N ARG A 159 -5.30 -14.29 7.52
CA ARG A 159 -5.87 -14.48 6.17
C ARG A 159 -5.61 -15.91 5.67
N ASP A 160 -4.36 -16.37 5.78
CA ASP A 160 -3.98 -17.70 5.32
C ASP A 160 -4.71 -18.81 6.11
N LEU A 161 -4.99 -18.58 7.39
CA LEU A 161 -5.81 -19.48 8.21
C LEU A 161 -7.27 -19.50 7.73
N LEU A 162 -7.87 -18.35 7.44
CA LEU A 162 -9.24 -18.28 6.90
C LEU A 162 -9.32 -18.96 5.54
N TYR A 163 -8.35 -18.73 4.66
CA TYR A 163 -8.22 -19.43 3.39
C TYR A 163 -8.15 -20.96 3.58
N LEU A 164 -7.37 -21.43 4.55
CA LEU A 164 -7.28 -22.87 4.86
C LEU A 164 -8.66 -23.42 5.30
N PHE A 165 -9.42 -22.70 6.12
CA PHE A 165 -10.76 -23.12 6.51
C PHE A 165 -11.72 -23.19 5.31
N GLU A 166 -11.63 -22.25 4.36
CA GLU A 166 -12.39 -22.34 3.11
C GLU A 166 -12.02 -23.58 2.32
N CYS A 167 -10.72 -23.85 2.13
CA CYS A 167 -10.23 -25.00 1.40
C CYS A 167 -10.67 -26.34 2.02
N LEU A 168 -10.73 -26.42 3.34
CA LEU A 168 -11.14 -27.63 4.07
C LEU A 168 -12.66 -27.86 4.02
N ARG A 169 -13.44 -26.79 3.97
CA ARG A 169 -14.88 -26.87 4.13
C ARG A 169 -15.66 -26.80 2.81
N ILE A 170 -15.13 -26.08 1.83
CA ILE A 170 -15.72 -25.98 0.48
C ILE A 170 -15.25 -27.15 -0.35
N PRO A 171 -16.16 -27.93 -0.99
CA PRO A 171 -15.74 -29.00 -1.91
C PRO A 171 -14.85 -28.46 -3.02
N ASP A 172 -13.69 -29.11 -3.24
CA ASP A 172 -12.65 -28.68 -4.17
C ASP A 172 -12.22 -27.22 -3.95
N GLY A 173 -12.21 -26.78 -2.67
CA GLY A 173 -12.07 -25.37 -2.30
C GLY A 173 -10.80 -24.74 -2.83
N ALA A 174 -9.65 -25.42 -2.69
CA ALA A 174 -8.37 -24.90 -3.15
C ALA A 174 -8.34 -24.70 -4.68
N GLU A 175 -8.82 -25.69 -5.44
CA GLU A 175 -8.90 -25.63 -6.89
C GLU A 175 -9.92 -24.58 -7.38
N ARG A 176 -11.04 -24.47 -6.69
CA ARG A 176 -12.06 -23.45 -6.99
C ARG A 176 -11.53 -22.04 -6.76
N ILE A 177 -10.93 -21.79 -5.62
CA ILE A 177 -10.33 -20.48 -5.30
C ILE A 177 -9.22 -20.14 -6.30
N ALA A 178 -8.37 -21.11 -6.66
CA ALA A 178 -7.33 -20.89 -7.65
C ALA A 178 -7.89 -20.49 -9.01
N ARG A 179 -8.94 -21.19 -9.52
CA ARG A 179 -9.59 -20.84 -10.78
C ARG A 179 -10.26 -19.48 -10.73
N VAL A 180 -11.02 -19.23 -9.67
CA VAL A 180 -11.69 -17.92 -9.47
C VAL A 180 -10.66 -16.79 -9.45
N THR A 181 -9.56 -16.98 -8.71
CA THR A 181 -8.48 -15.99 -8.63
C THR A 181 -7.84 -15.74 -10.00
N GLU A 182 -7.52 -16.80 -10.76
CA GLU A 182 -6.92 -16.70 -12.09
C GLU A 182 -7.80 -15.88 -13.04
N ILE A 183 -9.10 -16.23 -13.14
CA ILE A 183 -10.03 -15.56 -14.03
C ILE A 183 -10.26 -14.11 -13.59
N ALA A 184 -10.47 -13.88 -12.30
CA ALA A 184 -10.74 -12.55 -11.76
C ALA A 184 -9.55 -11.59 -11.95
N LEU A 185 -8.33 -12.07 -11.74
CA LEU A 185 -7.12 -11.29 -11.99
C LEU A 185 -6.93 -10.95 -13.46
N TRP A 186 -7.18 -11.91 -14.36
CA TRP A 186 -7.09 -11.64 -15.79
C TRP A 186 -8.10 -10.55 -16.19
N ILE A 187 -9.34 -10.65 -15.72
CA ILE A 187 -10.39 -9.64 -15.98
C ILE A 187 -10.01 -8.28 -15.40
N ALA A 188 -9.49 -8.23 -14.16
CA ALA A 188 -9.06 -6.99 -13.53
C ALA A 188 -7.92 -6.31 -14.31
N ASN A 189 -6.96 -7.09 -14.80
CA ASN A 189 -5.86 -6.60 -15.62
C ASN A 189 -6.33 -6.07 -16.99
N GLU A 190 -7.24 -6.76 -17.67
CA GLU A 190 -7.78 -6.28 -18.95
C GLU A 190 -8.69 -5.06 -18.77
N TYR A 191 -9.38 -4.94 -17.63
CA TYR A 191 -10.23 -3.79 -17.31
C TYR A 191 -9.43 -2.54 -16.98
N SER A 192 -8.36 -2.69 -16.20
CA SER A 192 -7.47 -1.60 -15.74
C SER A 192 -6.03 -2.10 -15.57
N PRO A 193 -5.22 -2.12 -16.66
CA PRO A 193 -3.88 -2.72 -16.65
C PRO A 193 -2.90 -2.10 -15.66
N ASP A 194 -3.01 -0.79 -15.41
CA ASP A 194 -2.07 -0.02 -14.58
C ASP A 194 -2.56 0.15 -13.12
N ASP A 195 -3.64 -0.55 -12.73
CA ASP A 195 -4.21 -0.44 -11.38
C ASP A 195 -3.79 -1.64 -10.49
N ASP A 196 -2.56 -1.56 -10.00
CA ASP A 196 -2.01 -2.55 -9.05
C ASP A 196 -2.87 -2.68 -7.78
N LYS A 197 -3.56 -1.61 -7.36
CA LYS A 197 -4.43 -1.64 -6.18
C LYS A 197 -5.64 -2.52 -6.41
N LEU A 198 -6.31 -2.34 -7.56
CA LEU A 198 -7.42 -3.18 -7.95
C LEU A 198 -6.99 -4.65 -8.07
N GLN A 199 -5.87 -4.93 -8.72
CA GLN A 199 -5.36 -6.29 -8.90
C GLN A 199 -5.07 -6.97 -7.57
N ASN A 200 -4.42 -6.28 -6.63
CA ASN A 200 -4.14 -6.80 -5.29
C ASN A 200 -5.45 -7.01 -4.49
N LEU A 201 -6.40 -6.07 -4.57
CA LEU A 201 -7.69 -6.18 -3.91
C LEU A 201 -8.49 -7.37 -4.44
N VAL A 202 -8.58 -7.55 -5.76
CA VAL A 202 -9.24 -8.70 -6.41
C VAL A 202 -8.58 -10.02 -5.98
N LYS A 203 -7.26 -10.07 -5.94
CA LYS A 203 -6.50 -11.25 -5.51
C LYS A 203 -6.80 -11.66 -4.06
N ASP A 204 -6.81 -10.70 -3.15
CA ASP A 204 -7.07 -10.99 -1.74
C ASP A 204 -8.56 -11.30 -1.49
N ALA A 205 -9.47 -10.60 -2.15
CA ALA A 205 -10.90 -10.87 -2.07
C ALA A 205 -11.27 -12.24 -2.69
N ALA A 206 -10.65 -12.63 -3.81
CA ALA A 206 -10.87 -13.94 -4.42
C ALA A 206 -10.47 -15.10 -3.52
N LYS A 207 -9.41 -14.93 -2.71
CA LYS A 207 -8.98 -15.95 -1.73
C LYS A 207 -9.96 -16.18 -0.60
N LEU A 208 -10.82 -15.20 -0.31
CA LEU A 208 -11.79 -15.22 0.80
C LEU A 208 -13.25 -15.13 0.30
N CYS A 209 -13.48 -15.45 -0.98
CA CYS A 209 -14.78 -15.27 -1.61
C CYS A 209 -15.87 -16.25 -1.12
N PHE A 210 -15.46 -17.34 -0.49
CA PHE A 210 -16.39 -18.32 0.09
C PHE A 210 -16.57 -18.18 1.59
N ILE A 211 -15.89 -17.23 2.26
CA ILE A 211 -15.89 -17.11 3.73
C ILE A 211 -17.30 -17.05 4.31
N GLY A 212 -18.19 -16.34 3.65
CA GLY A 212 -19.59 -16.23 4.07
C GLY A 212 -20.37 -17.54 3.97
N ARG A 213 -19.94 -18.49 3.13
CA ARG A 213 -20.59 -19.80 3.00
C ARG A 213 -20.25 -20.75 4.15
N LEU A 214 -19.21 -20.45 4.95
CA LEU A 214 -18.76 -21.34 6.04
C LEU A 214 -19.79 -21.52 7.14
N HIS A 215 -20.78 -20.62 7.28
CA HIS A 215 -21.89 -20.78 8.23
C HIS A 215 -22.94 -21.80 7.78
N LEU A 216 -22.97 -22.14 6.48
CA LEU A 216 -23.96 -23.06 5.94
C LEU A 216 -23.75 -24.48 6.46
N PRO A 217 -24.82 -25.25 6.71
CA PRO A 217 -24.73 -26.67 6.97
C PRO A 217 -24.01 -27.41 5.83
N GLU A 218 -23.32 -28.49 6.15
CA GLU A 218 -22.52 -29.27 5.18
C GLU A 218 -23.28 -29.65 3.91
N ARG A 219 -24.54 -30.04 4.05
CA ARG A 219 -25.41 -30.37 2.92
C ARG A 219 -25.73 -29.19 1.99
N ASN A 220 -25.61 -27.96 2.45
CA ASN A 220 -25.92 -26.75 1.68
C ASN A 220 -24.69 -26.00 1.18
N ILE A 221 -23.51 -26.31 1.73
CA ILE A 221 -22.28 -25.54 1.45
C ILE A 221 -21.83 -25.68 -0.01
N ALA A 222 -22.13 -26.81 -0.63
CA ALA A 222 -21.83 -27.07 -2.04
C ALA A 222 -22.87 -26.52 -2.99
N GLU A 223 -24.05 -26.10 -2.51
CA GLU A 223 -25.12 -25.62 -3.40
C GLU A 223 -24.76 -24.29 -4.03
N ILE A 224 -25.19 -24.10 -5.28
CA ILE A 224 -25.17 -22.78 -5.91
C ILE A 224 -26.09 -21.86 -5.10
N PRO A 225 -25.60 -20.74 -4.55
CA PRO A 225 -26.39 -19.92 -3.63
C PRO A 225 -27.47 -19.12 -4.33
N THR A 226 -27.34 -18.90 -5.63
CA THR A 226 -28.23 -18.04 -6.41
C THR A 226 -29.14 -18.79 -7.34
N GLN A 227 -30.32 -18.22 -7.61
CA GLN A 227 -31.26 -18.65 -8.66
C GLN A 227 -31.86 -17.40 -9.30
N ASN A 228 -31.79 -17.30 -10.63
CA ASN A 228 -32.25 -16.11 -11.37
C ASN A 228 -31.68 -14.79 -10.86
N GLY A 229 -30.39 -14.82 -10.40
CA GLY A 229 -29.69 -13.66 -9.85
C GLY A 229 -29.93 -13.37 -8.37
N TYR A 230 -30.89 -14.03 -7.71
CA TYR A 230 -31.22 -13.83 -6.30
C TYR A 230 -30.71 -14.97 -5.43
N LEU A 231 -30.37 -14.67 -4.17
CA LEU A 231 -30.09 -15.69 -3.16
C LEU A 231 -31.36 -16.54 -2.92
N LYS A 232 -31.23 -17.88 -2.96
CA LYS A 232 -32.34 -18.82 -3.06
C LYS A 232 -33.29 -18.86 -1.87
N ASN A 233 -32.78 -18.61 -0.67
CA ASN A 233 -33.53 -18.78 0.56
C ASN A 233 -32.86 -18.01 1.71
N GLU A 234 -33.55 -17.90 2.85
CA GLU A 234 -33.08 -17.19 4.04
C GLU A 234 -31.68 -17.63 4.53
N LYS A 235 -31.28 -18.89 4.32
CA LYS A 235 -29.93 -19.34 4.71
C LYS A 235 -28.88 -18.73 3.82
N MET A 236 -29.14 -18.68 2.50
CA MET A 236 -28.23 -18.09 1.53
C MET A 236 -28.19 -16.56 1.69
N GLU A 237 -29.29 -15.91 2.05
CA GLU A 237 -29.35 -14.46 2.31
C GLU A 237 -28.50 -14.06 3.53
N LYS A 238 -28.16 -14.99 4.42
CA LYS A 238 -27.23 -14.75 5.54
C LYS A 238 -25.76 -14.75 5.12
N ILE A 239 -25.41 -15.18 3.90
CA ILE A 239 -24.01 -15.22 3.45
C ILE A 239 -23.33 -13.84 3.57
N PRO A 240 -23.88 -12.74 3.03
CA PRO A 240 -23.27 -11.42 3.18
C PRO A 240 -23.20 -10.95 4.64
N VAL A 241 -24.24 -11.24 5.43
CA VAL A 241 -24.29 -10.87 6.85
C VAL A 241 -23.18 -11.56 7.63
N PHE A 242 -23.03 -12.87 7.45
CA PHE A 242 -21.98 -13.65 8.10
C PHE A 242 -20.59 -13.26 7.63
N THR A 243 -20.44 -12.92 6.34
CA THR A 243 -19.21 -12.33 5.80
C THR A 243 -18.82 -11.06 6.57
N LYS A 244 -19.77 -10.13 6.71
CA LYS A 244 -19.57 -8.88 7.44
C LYS A 244 -19.20 -9.13 8.92
N GLU A 245 -19.84 -10.09 9.56
CA GLU A 245 -19.56 -10.48 10.95
C GLU A 245 -18.12 -11.00 11.09
N ILE A 246 -17.67 -11.92 10.24
CA ILE A 246 -16.29 -12.42 10.28
C ILE A 246 -15.28 -11.28 10.08
N PHE A 247 -15.47 -10.45 9.05
CA PHE A 247 -14.54 -9.36 8.77
C PHE A 247 -14.57 -8.25 9.83
N SER A 248 -15.61 -8.14 10.66
CA SER A 248 -15.64 -7.18 11.77
C SER A 248 -14.51 -7.37 12.79
N PHE A 249 -13.93 -8.56 12.85
CA PHE A 249 -12.75 -8.86 13.67
C PHE A 249 -11.42 -8.39 13.04
N PHE A 250 -11.42 -7.96 11.76
CA PHE A 250 -10.20 -7.68 10.99
C PHE A 250 -10.21 -6.28 10.38
N ARG A 251 -9.92 -5.26 11.19
CA ARG A 251 -9.89 -3.86 10.74
C ARG A 251 -8.95 -3.60 9.54
N SER A 252 -7.86 -4.36 9.43
CA SER A 252 -6.90 -4.22 8.34
C SER A 252 -7.40 -4.74 6.99
N TYR A 253 -8.59 -5.31 6.93
CA TYR A 253 -9.20 -5.91 5.73
C TYR A 253 -10.51 -5.24 5.34
N GLU A 254 -10.73 -3.98 5.72
CA GLU A 254 -11.98 -3.26 5.42
C GLU A 254 -12.26 -3.22 3.90
N ASP A 255 -11.25 -2.96 3.08
CA ASP A 255 -11.40 -2.94 1.61
C ASP A 255 -11.78 -4.33 1.05
N VAL A 256 -11.14 -5.39 1.55
CA VAL A 256 -11.46 -6.77 1.15
C VAL A 256 -12.84 -7.18 1.65
N ALA A 257 -13.18 -6.80 2.87
CA ALA A 257 -14.51 -7.03 3.46
C ALA A 257 -15.61 -6.39 2.62
N ASP A 258 -15.43 -5.13 2.23
CA ASP A 258 -16.37 -4.40 1.38
C ASP A 258 -16.60 -5.16 0.05
N VAL A 259 -15.53 -5.64 -0.56
CA VAL A 259 -15.64 -6.42 -1.79
C VAL A 259 -16.40 -7.73 -1.57
N VAL A 260 -16.03 -8.52 -0.56
CA VAL A 260 -16.61 -9.88 -0.38
C VAL A 260 -18.06 -9.83 0.13
N VAL A 261 -18.41 -8.85 0.95
CA VAL A 261 -19.78 -8.61 1.42
C VAL A 261 -20.73 -8.31 0.26
N HIS A 262 -20.27 -7.52 -0.72
CA HIS A 262 -21.11 -7.06 -1.83
C HIS A 262 -21.04 -7.94 -3.09
N ILE A 263 -20.50 -9.16 -3.00
CA ILE A 263 -20.48 -10.11 -4.13
C ILE A 263 -21.88 -10.42 -4.65
N TYR A 264 -22.89 -10.48 -3.77
CA TYR A 264 -24.26 -10.84 -4.15
C TYR A 264 -25.16 -9.63 -4.43
N GLU A 265 -24.56 -8.46 -4.60
CA GLU A 265 -25.30 -7.33 -5.18
C GLU A 265 -25.59 -7.57 -6.67
N ASN A 266 -26.74 -7.13 -7.14
CA ASN A 266 -27.12 -7.15 -8.54
C ASN A 266 -26.91 -5.76 -9.16
N TYR A 267 -26.53 -5.72 -10.42
CA TYR A 267 -26.19 -4.47 -11.11
C TYR A 267 -27.33 -3.44 -11.13
N ASP A 268 -28.60 -3.91 -11.06
CA ASP A 268 -29.82 -3.09 -11.03
C ASP A 268 -30.25 -2.66 -9.61
N GLY A 269 -29.49 -3.02 -8.55
CA GLY A 269 -29.84 -2.70 -7.16
C GLY A 269 -30.82 -3.68 -6.50
N SER A 270 -31.15 -4.78 -7.15
CA SER A 270 -32.07 -5.81 -6.59
C SER A 270 -31.35 -6.85 -5.72
N GLY A 271 -30.03 -6.71 -5.53
CA GLY A 271 -29.19 -7.64 -4.77
C GLY A 271 -29.15 -7.40 -3.27
N LEU A 272 -28.24 -8.05 -2.59
CA LEU A 272 -28.03 -8.00 -1.14
C LEU A 272 -26.54 -7.89 -0.81
N PRO A 273 -26.16 -7.25 0.32
CA PRO A 273 -27.03 -6.88 1.44
C PRO A 273 -27.61 -5.46 1.36
N ASP A 274 -26.91 -4.53 0.70
CA ASP A 274 -27.14 -3.09 0.84
C ASP A 274 -27.91 -2.50 -0.37
N LYS A 275 -28.27 -3.34 -1.35
CA LYS A 275 -28.98 -2.96 -2.59
C LYS A 275 -28.26 -1.89 -3.39
N LEU A 276 -26.94 -2.03 -3.47
CA LEU A 276 -26.10 -1.16 -4.27
C LEU A 276 -26.37 -1.39 -5.76
N GLU A 277 -26.31 -0.33 -6.56
CA GLU A 277 -26.52 -0.40 -8.00
C GLU A 277 -25.31 0.09 -8.80
N LYS A 278 -25.09 -0.49 -9.96
CA LYS A 278 -24.12 -0.03 -10.99
C LYS A 278 -22.72 0.22 -10.41
N GLY A 279 -22.23 1.46 -10.58
CA GLY A 279 -20.91 1.90 -10.11
C GLY A 279 -20.76 1.99 -8.59
N ASN A 280 -21.85 1.96 -7.83
CA ASN A 280 -21.80 1.95 -6.37
C ASN A 280 -21.39 0.56 -5.83
N ILE A 281 -21.57 -0.51 -6.62
CA ILE A 281 -21.03 -1.83 -6.29
C ILE A 281 -19.51 -1.80 -6.53
N PRO A 282 -18.66 -2.18 -5.56
CA PRO A 282 -17.22 -2.24 -5.78
C PRO A 282 -16.87 -3.02 -7.05
N LEU A 283 -15.92 -2.52 -7.86
CA LEU A 283 -15.58 -3.17 -9.12
C LEU A 283 -15.12 -4.62 -8.92
N ALA A 284 -14.32 -4.86 -7.89
CA ALA A 284 -13.86 -6.20 -7.54
C ALA A 284 -15.03 -7.14 -7.19
N SER A 285 -16.10 -6.65 -6.53
CA SER A 285 -17.32 -7.44 -6.26
C SER A 285 -18.04 -7.81 -7.53
N ARG A 286 -18.16 -6.87 -8.49
CA ARG A 286 -18.77 -7.14 -9.80
C ARG A 286 -17.99 -8.19 -10.59
N ILE A 287 -16.64 -8.13 -10.54
CA ILE A 287 -15.76 -9.12 -11.15
C ILE A 287 -15.97 -10.50 -10.49
N LEU A 288 -15.87 -10.57 -9.17
CA LEU A 288 -16.03 -11.83 -8.44
C LEU A 288 -17.41 -12.44 -8.61
N ARG A 289 -18.49 -11.63 -8.69
CA ARG A 289 -19.84 -12.12 -8.94
C ARG A 289 -19.91 -12.89 -10.27
N VAL A 290 -19.42 -12.32 -11.35
CA VAL A 290 -19.41 -12.95 -12.68
C VAL A 290 -18.60 -14.23 -12.67
N VAL A 291 -17.41 -14.20 -12.06
CA VAL A 291 -16.50 -15.35 -12.05
C VAL A 291 -17.01 -16.49 -11.19
N LEU A 292 -17.61 -16.19 -10.04
CA LEU A 292 -18.18 -17.21 -9.14
C LEU A 292 -19.40 -17.89 -9.74
N ASP A 293 -20.33 -17.14 -10.33
CA ASP A 293 -21.48 -17.73 -10.99
C ASP A 293 -21.07 -18.54 -12.22
N TYR A 294 -20.03 -18.10 -12.97
CA TYR A 294 -19.46 -18.90 -14.05
C TYR A 294 -18.88 -20.23 -13.52
N ASP A 295 -18.06 -20.20 -12.46
CA ASP A 295 -17.46 -21.41 -11.85
C ASP A 295 -18.56 -22.37 -11.34
N ASP A 296 -19.59 -21.84 -10.66
CA ASP A 296 -20.74 -22.60 -10.18
C ASP A 296 -21.51 -23.29 -11.33
N TYR A 297 -21.79 -22.59 -12.42
CA TYR A 297 -22.49 -23.18 -13.59
C TYR A 297 -21.62 -24.21 -14.34
N PHE A 298 -20.34 -23.90 -14.49
CA PHE A 298 -19.40 -24.80 -15.19
C PHE A 298 -19.17 -26.08 -14.40
N GLN A 299 -18.86 -25.99 -13.11
CA GLN A 299 -18.49 -27.15 -12.28
C GLN A 299 -19.70 -27.97 -11.84
N GLN A 300 -20.75 -27.32 -11.35
CA GLN A 300 -21.88 -28.03 -10.74
C GLN A 300 -22.96 -28.41 -11.77
N LYS A 301 -23.23 -27.53 -12.73
CA LYS A 301 -24.26 -27.79 -13.78
C LYS A 301 -23.65 -28.45 -15.01
N LYS A 302 -22.33 -28.47 -15.14
CA LYS A 302 -21.60 -28.98 -16.31
C LYS A 302 -22.10 -28.40 -17.62
N PHE A 303 -22.50 -27.13 -17.60
CA PHE A 303 -22.93 -26.45 -18.82
C PHE A 303 -21.75 -26.15 -19.71
N GLU A 304 -21.95 -26.19 -21.01
CA GLU A 304 -20.94 -25.72 -21.96
C GLU A 304 -20.70 -24.22 -21.81
N THR A 305 -19.45 -23.82 -21.99
CA THR A 305 -18.98 -22.44 -21.83
C THR A 305 -19.85 -21.44 -22.60
N ASN A 306 -20.12 -21.69 -23.87
CA ASN A 306 -20.92 -20.79 -24.71
C ASN A 306 -22.36 -20.63 -24.17
N LYS A 307 -22.95 -21.69 -23.62
CA LYS A 307 -24.28 -21.63 -23.00
C LYS A 307 -24.24 -20.75 -21.73
N ILE A 308 -23.19 -20.87 -20.90
CA ILE A 308 -23.05 -20.06 -19.69
C ILE A 308 -22.91 -18.59 -20.06
N VAL A 309 -22.05 -18.26 -21.01
CA VAL A 309 -21.86 -16.88 -21.48
C VAL A 309 -23.18 -16.28 -22.01
N SER A 310 -23.89 -17.01 -22.86
CA SER A 310 -25.20 -16.56 -23.40
C SER A 310 -26.23 -16.31 -22.29
N MET A 311 -26.27 -17.16 -21.26
CA MET A 311 -27.13 -16.96 -20.09
C MET A 311 -26.72 -15.69 -19.32
N MET A 312 -25.44 -15.47 -19.10
CA MET A 312 -24.93 -14.29 -18.39
C MET A 312 -25.14 -13.01 -19.21
N GLU A 313 -24.98 -13.07 -20.53
CA GLU A 313 -25.29 -11.95 -21.43
C GLU A 313 -26.78 -11.54 -21.33
N SER A 314 -27.71 -12.51 -21.27
CA SER A 314 -29.15 -12.24 -21.14
C SER A 314 -29.52 -11.57 -19.82
N GLU A 315 -28.70 -11.79 -18.74
CA GLU A 315 -28.85 -11.20 -17.43
C GLU A 315 -27.98 -9.95 -17.22
N SER A 316 -27.24 -9.53 -18.25
CA SER A 316 -26.40 -8.33 -18.20
C SER A 316 -27.25 -7.07 -17.99
N ARG A 317 -26.71 -6.12 -17.22
CA ARG A 317 -27.39 -4.90 -16.76
C ARG A 317 -28.46 -5.11 -15.69
N ARG A 318 -28.93 -6.35 -15.48
CA ARG A 318 -29.77 -6.71 -14.35
C ARG A 318 -28.96 -7.30 -13.20
N VAL A 319 -28.33 -8.45 -13.42
CA VAL A 319 -27.51 -9.13 -12.42
C VAL A 319 -26.04 -8.71 -12.55
N TYR A 320 -25.54 -8.71 -13.79
CA TYR A 320 -24.11 -8.53 -14.07
C TYR A 320 -23.80 -7.19 -14.73
N ASP A 321 -22.59 -6.70 -14.46
CA ASP A 321 -21.97 -5.67 -15.28
C ASP A 321 -21.61 -6.30 -16.65
N PHE A 322 -22.21 -5.81 -17.72
CA PHE A 322 -22.01 -6.37 -19.06
C PHE A 322 -20.54 -6.32 -19.52
N ARG A 323 -19.77 -5.32 -19.05
CA ARG A 323 -18.36 -5.17 -19.36
C ARG A 323 -17.54 -6.36 -18.84
N ILE A 324 -17.86 -6.81 -17.64
CA ILE A 324 -17.20 -7.95 -17.02
C ILE A 324 -17.58 -9.26 -17.74
N VAL A 325 -18.83 -9.41 -18.19
CA VAL A 325 -19.25 -10.59 -18.97
C VAL A 325 -18.53 -10.65 -20.32
N VAL A 326 -18.32 -9.50 -20.99
CA VAL A 326 -17.55 -9.42 -22.23
C VAL A 326 -16.10 -9.85 -21.99
N LEU A 327 -15.47 -9.40 -20.90
CA LEU A 327 -14.09 -9.78 -20.56
C LEU A 327 -14.00 -11.27 -20.17
N LEU A 328 -15.01 -11.82 -19.51
CA LEU A 328 -15.06 -13.26 -19.25
C LEU A 328 -15.07 -14.06 -20.56
N ASP A 329 -15.91 -13.68 -21.54
CA ASP A 329 -15.93 -14.33 -22.86
C ASP A 329 -14.56 -14.26 -23.55
N GLN A 330 -13.90 -13.11 -23.49
CA GLN A 330 -12.56 -12.96 -24.02
C GLN A 330 -11.53 -13.86 -23.32
N TYR A 331 -11.56 -13.96 -21.98
CA TYR A 331 -10.72 -14.88 -21.23
C TYR A 331 -10.92 -16.33 -21.68
N LEU A 332 -12.18 -16.76 -21.79
CA LEU A 332 -12.50 -18.16 -22.11
C LEU A 332 -12.03 -18.54 -23.52
N ALA A 333 -12.14 -17.63 -24.47
CA ALA A 333 -11.62 -17.85 -25.79
C ALA A 333 -10.08 -17.78 -25.85
N TYR A 334 -9.44 -16.90 -25.06
CA TYR A 334 -7.99 -16.89 -24.87
C TYR A 334 -7.51 -18.24 -24.34
N ARG A 335 -8.15 -18.80 -23.30
CA ARG A 335 -7.83 -20.13 -22.76
C ARG A 335 -8.04 -21.24 -23.78
N ALA A 336 -9.12 -21.21 -24.56
CA ALA A 336 -9.34 -22.18 -25.62
C ALA A 336 -8.27 -22.13 -26.71
N SER A 337 -7.77 -20.96 -27.04
CA SER A 337 -6.70 -20.77 -28.03
C SER A 337 -5.32 -21.22 -27.54
N THR A 338 -5.03 -21.11 -26.22
CA THR A 338 -3.76 -21.58 -25.66
C THR A 338 -3.65 -23.12 -25.62
N LEU A 339 -4.78 -23.82 -25.69
CA LEU A 339 -4.85 -25.28 -25.72
C LEU A 339 -4.89 -25.87 -27.14
N LYS A 340 -5.08 -25.04 -28.17
CA LYS A 340 -5.09 -25.40 -29.61
C LYS A 340 -4.17 -24.44 -30.37
N VAL A 341 -3.76 -24.79 -31.59
CA VAL A 341 -3.07 -23.85 -32.49
C VAL A 341 -3.90 -22.55 -32.53
N PRO A 342 -3.29 -21.40 -32.28
CA PRO A 342 -4.04 -20.15 -32.17
C PRO A 342 -4.82 -19.87 -33.47
N THR A 343 -6.12 -19.79 -33.41
CA THR A 343 -6.99 -19.44 -34.54
C THR A 343 -7.32 -17.97 -34.58
N GLU A 344 -6.96 -17.23 -33.53
CA GLU A 344 -7.17 -15.80 -33.40
C GLU A 344 -6.01 -15.15 -32.65
N ARG A 345 -5.78 -13.86 -32.90
CA ARG A 345 -4.79 -13.06 -32.18
C ARG A 345 -5.36 -11.70 -31.75
N PRO A 346 -4.96 -11.18 -30.58
CA PRO A 346 -5.30 -9.83 -30.18
C PRO A 346 -4.49 -8.81 -31.00
N ILE A 347 -5.10 -7.67 -31.27
CA ILE A 347 -4.46 -6.51 -31.89
C ILE A 347 -4.92 -5.23 -31.18
N GLU A 348 -4.10 -4.19 -31.28
CA GLU A 348 -4.48 -2.85 -30.85
C GLU A 348 -5.33 -2.16 -31.92
N LEU A 349 -6.06 -1.11 -31.51
CA LEU A 349 -6.99 -0.38 -32.39
C LEU A 349 -6.30 0.22 -33.62
N ASP A 350 -5.07 0.68 -33.50
CA ASP A 350 -4.25 1.26 -34.58
C ASP A 350 -3.72 0.21 -35.56
N GLU A 351 -3.66 -1.05 -35.14
CA GLU A 351 -3.28 -2.18 -36.01
C GLU A 351 -4.45 -2.68 -36.90
N LEU A 352 -5.69 -2.23 -36.62
CA LEU A 352 -6.89 -2.68 -37.33
C LEU A 352 -6.86 -2.22 -38.79
N LYS A 353 -6.97 -3.18 -39.73
CA LYS A 353 -6.85 -2.92 -41.18
C LYS A 353 -7.97 -3.61 -41.97
N GLU A 354 -8.22 -3.07 -43.14
CA GLU A 354 -9.06 -3.70 -44.15
C GLU A 354 -8.56 -5.12 -44.48
N GLY A 355 -9.49 -6.03 -44.76
CA GLY A 355 -9.22 -7.44 -45.06
C GLY A 355 -9.08 -8.35 -43.81
N MET A 356 -9.04 -7.78 -42.63
CA MET A 356 -9.04 -8.57 -41.38
C MET A 356 -10.44 -9.09 -41.08
N THR A 357 -10.54 -10.33 -40.57
CA THR A 357 -11.80 -10.91 -40.11
C THR A 357 -11.83 -10.87 -38.58
N LEU A 358 -12.85 -10.27 -38.01
CA LEU A 358 -13.03 -10.23 -36.56
C LEU A 358 -13.31 -11.65 -36.04
N ALA A 359 -12.56 -12.02 -35.01
CA ALA A 359 -12.80 -13.27 -34.29
C ALA A 359 -13.90 -13.11 -33.23
N ARG A 360 -14.07 -11.89 -32.68
CA ARG A 360 -15.02 -11.57 -31.61
C ARG A 360 -15.79 -10.27 -31.87
N ASN A 361 -16.89 -10.09 -31.10
CA ASN A 361 -17.61 -8.83 -31.09
C ASN A 361 -16.78 -7.69 -30.55
N ILE A 362 -16.87 -6.50 -31.13
CA ILE A 362 -16.33 -5.27 -30.57
C ILE A 362 -17.46 -4.53 -29.84
N VAL A 363 -17.28 -4.30 -28.54
CA VAL A 363 -18.27 -3.64 -27.66
C VAL A 363 -17.60 -2.46 -26.97
N THR A 364 -18.29 -1.34 -26.83
CA THR A 364 -17.81 -0.14 -26.17
C THR A 364 -18.24 -0.08 -24.70
N ASP A 365 -17.64 0.85 -23.95
CA ASP A 365 -17.91 1.06 -22.52
C ASP A 365 -19.38 1.44 -22.24
N SER A 366 -20.06 2.12 -23.18
CA SER A 366 -21.50 2.36 -23.13
C SER A 366 -22.35 1.10 -23.40
N GLY A 367 -21.72 0.00 -23.86
CA GLY A 367 -22.38 -1.25 -24.24
C GLY A 367 -22.88 -1.28 -25.67
N LEU A 368 -22.39 -0.39 -26.52
CA LEU A 368 -22.71 -0.42 -27.95
C LEU A 368 -21.87 -1.51 -28.62
N LYS A 369 -22.55 -2.47 -29.26
CA LYS A 369 -21.91 -3.48 -30.10
C LYS A 369 -21.63 -2.87 -31.48
N ILE A 370 -20.38 -2.47 -31.77
CA ILE A 370 -20.04 -1.76 -33.00
C ILE A 370 -19.64 -2.68 -34.15
N ALA A 371 -19.20 -3.90 -33.84
CA ALA A 371 -18.95 -4.92 -34.88
C ALA A 371 -19.13 -6.32 -34.29
N VAL A 372 -19.50 -7.29 -35.14
CA VAL A 372 -19.82 -8.66 -34.77
C VAL A 372 -18.71 -9.62 -35.20
N ALA A 373 -18.50 -10.68 -34.43
CA ALA A 373 -17.60 -11.78 -34.77
C ALA A 373 -17.91 -12.33 -36.19
N GLY A 374 -16.87 -12.67 -36.91
CA GLY A 374 -16.99 -13.15 -38.30
C GLY A 374 -17.10 -12.04 -39.36
N THR A 375 -17.18 -10.77 -38.97
CA THR A 375 -17.22 -9.66 -39.94
C THR A 375 -15.85 -9.53 -40.61
N LEU A 376 -15.85 -9.57 -41.95
CA LEU A 376 -14.70 -9.15 -42.77
C LEU A 376 -14.72 -7.63 -42.84
N LEU A 377 -13.65 -7.00 -42.37
CA LEU A 377 -13.57 -5.55 -42.30
C LEU A 377 -13.20 -4.96 -43.69
N ASN A 378 -13.99 -3.99 -44.12
CA ASN A 378 -13.63 -3.09 -45.21
C ASN A 378 -13.12 -1.75 -44.66
N ALA A 379 -12.62 -0.89 -45.52
CA ALA A 379 -12.04 0.42 -45.14
C ALA A 379 -13.05 1.27 -44.30
N GLU A 380 -14.32 1.31 -44.73
CA GLU A 380 -15.39 2.06 -44.06
C GLU A 380 -15.68 1.54 -42.64
N ALA A 381 -15.71 0.19 -42.47
CA ALA A 381 -15.87 -0.43 -41.15
C ALA A 381 -14.72 -0.12 -40.20
N VAL A 382 -13.49 -0.14 -40.70
CA VAL A 382 -12.30 0.22 -39.89
C VAL A 382 -12.39 1.68 -39.44
N GLU A 383 -12.65 2.62 -40.34
CA GLU A 383 -12.78 4.04 -40.03
C GLU A 383 -13.92 4.30 -39.01
N ARG A 384 -15.07 3.64 -39.20
CA ARG A 384 -16.17 3.73 -38.24
C ARG A 384 -15.80 3.24 -36.85
N ILE A 385 -15.14 2.07 -36.74
CA ILE A 385 -14.69 1.53 -35.45
C ILE A 385 -13.72 2.48 -34.77
N GLN A 386 -12.74 3.00 -35.52
CA GLN A 386 -11.74 3.95 -34.99
C GLN A 386 -12.37 5.29 -34.57
N THR A 387 -13.40 5.74 -35.30
CA THR A 387 -14.12 6.98 -34.96
C THR A 387 -14.95 6.83 -33.69
N ILE A 388 -15.69 5.74 -33.55
CA ILE A 388 -16.48 5.46 -32.34
C ILE A 388 -15.55 5.29 -31.15
N ALA A 389 -14.44 4.58 -31.28
CA ALA A 389 -13.49 4.34 -30.21
C ALA A 389 -12.83 5.62 -29.63
N LYS A 390 -12.84 6.75 -30.36
CA LYS A 390 -12.37 8.05 -29.85
C LYS A 390 -13.34 8.69 -28.85
N THR A 391 -14.62 8.38 -28.95
CA THR A 391 -15.67 8.96 -28.11
C THR A 391 -16.20 7.98 -27.06
N ASP A 392 -16.11 6.69 -27.35
CA ASP A 392 -16.61 5.61 -26.49
C ASP A 392 -15.62 4.44 -26.55
N LYS A 393 -14.88 4.24 -25.47
CA LYS A 393 -13.76 3.30 -25.37
C LYS A 393 -14.20 1.86 -25.64
N ILE A 394 -13.42 1.11 -26.41
CA ILE A 394 -13.62 -0.32 -26.62
C ILE A 394 -13.24 -1.09 -25.35
N ILE A 395 -14.04 -2.07 -24.96
CA ILE A 395 -13.78 -2.95 -23.83
C ILE A 395 -12.81 -4.06 -24.25
N GLY A 396 -11.67 -4.18 -23.52
CA GLY A 396 -10.65 -5.20 -23.78
C GLY A 396 -9.94 -5.00 -25.11
N LYS A 397 -9.42 -6.11 -25.68
CA LYS A 397 -8.66 -6.12 -26.93
C LYS A 397 -9.51 -6.51 -28.13
N ILE A 398 -9.11 -6.09 -29.31
CA ILE A 398 -9.72 -6.50 -30.57
C ILE A 398 -9.07 -7.82 -31.00
N TYR A 399 -9.89 -8.85 -31.32
CA TYR A 399 -9.40 -10.16 -31.76
C TYR A 399 -9.72 -10.39 -33.22
N ILE A 400 -8.69 -10.76 -34.00
CA ILE A 400 -8.82 -11.11 -35.42
C ILE A 400 -8.50 -12.59 -35.63
N LYS A 401 -9.11 -13.22 -36.65
CA LYS A 401 -8.79 -14.57 -37.08
C LYS A 401 -7.38 -14.60 -37.71
N ILE A 402 -6.60 -15.60 -37.35
CA ILE A 402 -5.34 -15.91 -38.02
C ILE A 402 -5.72 -16.65 -39.31
N GLN A 403 -5.27 -16.10 -40.46
CA GLN A 403 -5.45 -16.74 -41.78
C GLN A 403 -4.51 -17.91 -41.94
#